data_9d0e8c45e448af1329ae6afce6124a2b
#
_entry.id   9d0e8c45e448af1329ae6afce6124a2b
#
_cell.length_a   1.000
_cell.length_b   1.000
_cell.length_c   1.000
_cell.angle_alpha   90.00
_cell.angle_beta   90.00
_cell.angle_gamma   90.00
#
_symmetry.space_group_name_H-M   'P 1'
#
loop_
_entity.id
_entity.type
_entity.pdbx_description
1 polymer ?
#
loop_
_entity_poly.entity_id
_entity_poly.type
_entity_poly.pdbx_seq_one_letter_code
_entity_poly.pdbx_strand_id
1 'polypeptide(L)'
;MQINDIFDLSQYDEAYKFVSENKGTTIEDLGGGQYKIVTIPTPTLDELKSKKREEINQARDAAEQGGFEYMGKIFDSDPISCQRISMVAQAMALAPEGTTITWTCQDNSTIDLTAQELVGLVVALAQHSNTCHEKATALKAKIEEAKSEEELNKINWCEKNQIIPIACCRKPKK
;
A
#
# COMPACT_ATOMS: atom_id res chain seq x y z
N MET A 1 2.65 17.50 -39.43
CA MET A 1 1.63 17.81 -38.40
C MET A 1 2.24 18.50 -37.21
N GLN A 2 1.44 19.21 -36.44
CA GLN A 2 1.86 19.90 -35.19
C GLN A 2 0.77 19.79 -34.11
N ILE A 3 1.12 20.17 -32.88
CA ILE A 3 0.14 20.21 -31.77
C ILE A 3 -1.00 21.19 -32.12
N ASN A 4 -2.22 20.82 -31.79
CA ASN A 4 -3.48 21.48 -32.12
C ASN A 4 -3.96 21.34 -33.58
N ASP A 5 -3.26 20.64 -34.45
CA ASP A 5 -3.82 20.32 -35.77
C ASP A 5 -5.08 19.47 -35.63
N ILE A 6 -6.13 19.85 -36.38
CA ILE A 6 -7.36 19.08 -36.54
C ILE A 6 -7.27 18.39 -37.90
N PHE A 7 -7.61 17.11 -37.95
CA PHE A 7 -7.48 16.27 -39.12
C PHE A 7 -8.62 15.24 -39.19
N ASP A 8 -8.80 14.64 -40.34
CA ASP A 8 -9.75 13.56 -40.56
C ASP A 8 -9.07 12.18 -40.62
N LEU A 9 -9.87 11.14 -40.80
CA LEU A 9 -9.37 9.76 -40.80
C LEU A 9 -8.33 9.50 -41.88
N SER A 10 -8.34 10.23 -43.00
CA SER A 10 -7.37 10.07 -44.09
C SER A 10 -5.95 10.42 -43.72
N GLN A 11 -5.79 11.25 -42.70
CA GLN A 11 -4.51 11.74 -42.19
C GLN A 11 -4.07 11.05 -40.85
N TYR A 12 -4.83 10.04 -40.42
CA TYR A 12 -4.62 9.39 -39.13
C TYR A 12 -3.24 8.75 -38.99
N ASP A 13 -2.74 8.11 -40.05
CA ASP A 13 -1.41 7.46 -40.02
C ASP A 13 -0.29 8.50 -39.84
N GLU A 14 -0.40 9.67 -40.48
CA GLU A 14 0.55 10.75 -40.33
C GLU A 14 0.52 11.34 -38.91
N ALA A 15 -0.68 11.53 -38.34
CA ALA A 15 -0.88 11.98 -36.96
C ALA A 15 -0.34 10.98 -35.95
N TYR A 16 -0.57 9.69 -36.15
CA TYR A 16 -0.04 8.62 -35.31
C TYR A 16 1.48 8.60 -35.34
N LYS A 17 2.09 8.75 -36.51
CA LYS A 17 3.54 8.86 -36.63
C LYS A 17 4.07 10.07 -35.85
N PHE A 18 3.44 11.26 -36.01
CA PHE A 18 3.80 12.47 -35.28
C PHE A 18 3.75 12.23 -33.76
N VAL A 19 2.66 11.67 -33.25
CA VAL A 19 2.48 11.38 -31.81
C VAL A 19 3.53 10.38 -31.31
N SER A 20 3.87 9.37 -32.10
CA SER A 20 4.86 8.36 -31.72
C SER A 20 6.28 8.95 -31.60
N GLU A 21 6.60 9.97 -32.39
CA GLU A 21 7.88 10.67 -32.41
C GLU A 21 7.93 11.82 -31.35
N ASN A 22 6.77 12.36 -30.95
CA ASN A 22 6.66 13.47 -30.04
C ASN A 22 6.04 13.04 -28.69
N LYS A 23 6.88 12.55 -27.78
CA LYS A 23 6.42 12.13 -26.43
C LYS A 23 5.65 13.25 -25.73
N GLY A 24 4.58 12.89 -25.04
CA GLY A 24 3.72 13.84 -24.34
C GLY A 24 2.61 14.42 -25.19
N THR A 25 2.38 13.85 -26.39
CA THR A 25 1.22 14.17 -27.25
C THR A 25 0.33 12.94 -27.43
N THR A 26 -0.93 13.15 -27.74
CA THR A 26 -1.91 12.10 -28.08
C THR A 26 -2.91 12.62 -29.09
N ILE A 27 -3.71 11.72 -29.64
CA ILE A 27 -4.81 12.06 -30.53
C ILE A 27 -6.10 12.06 -29.71
N GLU A 28 -6.85 13.15 -29.75
CA GLU A 28 -8.18 13.31 -29.18
C GLU A 28 -9.23 13.15 -30.29
N ASP A 29 -10.27 12.36 -30.06
CA ASP A 29 -11.42 12.24 -30.95
C ASP A 29 -12.43 13.35 -30.62
N LEU A 30 -12.67 14.23 -31.58
CA LEU A 30 -13.62 15.34 -31.44
C LEU A 30 -15.06 14.95 -31.86
N GLY A 31 -15.24 13.71 -32.34
CA GLY A 31 -16.48 13.24 -32.94
C GLY A 31 -16.65 13.69 -34.41
N GLY A 32 -17.66 13.11 -35.09
CA GLY A 32 -17.95 13.45 -36.49
C GLY A 32 -16.82 13.12 -37.48
N GLY A 33 -15.89 12.23 -37.11
CA GLY A 33 -14.75 11.84 -37.94
C GLY A 33 -13.59 12.86 -37.91
N GLN A 34 -13.59 13.76 -36.96
CA GLN A 34 -12.52 14.74 -36.74
C GLN A 34 -11.67 14.35 -35.51
N TYR A 35 -10.37 14.56 -35.62
CA TYR A 35 -9.36 14.27 -34.59
C TYR A 35 -8.44 15.47 -34.38
N LYS A 36 -7.85 15.56 -33.22
CA LYS A 36 -6.92 16.64 -32.86
C LYS A 36 -5.69 16.12 -32.16
N ILE A 37 -4.52 16.65 -32.51
CA ILE A 37 -3.28 16.39 -31.74
C ILE A 37 -3.27 17.31 -30.52
N VAL A 38 -3.26 16.71 -29.33
CA VAL A 38 -3.22 17.42 -28.05
C VAL A 38 -2.03 17.01 -27.22
N THR A 39 -1.61 17.88 -26.31
CA THR A 39 -0.62 17.52 -25.30
C THR A 39 -1.29 16.69 -24.18
N ILE A 40 -0.62 15.63 -23.74
CA ILE A 40 -1.02 14.91 -22.53
C ILE A 40 -0.73 15.82 -21.34
N PRO A 41 -1.73 16.15 -20.50
CA PRO A 41 -1.50 16.97 -19.31
C PRO A 41 -0.42 16.33 -18.44
N THR A 42 0.65 17.03 -18.17
CA THR A 42 1.65 16.59 -17.20
C THR A 42 1.04 16.77 -15.81
N PRO A 43 1.02 15.72 -14.97
CA PRO A 43 0.46 15.85 -13.63
C PRO A 43 1.21 16.92 -12.84
N THR A 44 0.49 17.71 -12.09
CA THR A 44 1.04 18.71 -11.18
C THR A 44 1.76 18.04 -10.02
N LEU A 45 2.66 18.74 -9.36
CA LEU A 45 3.34 18.23 -8.18
C LEU A 45 2.35 17.80 -7.08
N ASP A 46 1.24 18.53 -6.93
CA ASP A 46 0.21 18.22 -5.92
C ASP A 46 -0.56 16.92 -6.26
N GLU A 47 -0.84 16.69 -7.54
CA GLU A 47 -1.42 15.42 -8.00
C GLU A 47 -0.47 14.24 -7.77
N LEU A 48 0.83 14.43 -8.05
CA LEU A 48 1.86 13.43 -7.77
C LEU A 48 1.99 13.15 -6.26
N LYS A 49 1.96 14.18 -5.41
CA LYS A 49 1.93 14.05 -3.95
C LYS A 49 0.69 13.29 -3.48
N SER A 50 -0.48 13.61 -4.03
CA SER A 50 -1.72 12.92 -3.69
C SER A 50 -1.66 11.43 -4.03
N LYS A 51 -1.21 11.11 -5.23
CA LYS A 51 -0.98 9.72 -5.65
C LYS A 51 0.01 9.00 -4.73
N LYS A 52 1.11 9.67 -4.37
CA LYS A 52 2.12 9.09 -3.50
C LYS A 52 1.61 8.83 -2.08
N ARG A 53 0.77 9.73 -1.53
CA ARG A 53 0.09 9.50 -0.25
C ARG A 53 -0.80 8.26 -0.28
N GLU A 54 -1.51 8.05 -1.39
CA GLU A 54 -2.35 6.87 -1.56
C GLU A 54 -1.51 5.58 -1.65
N GLU A 55 -0.39 5.60 -2.37
CA GLU A 55 0.56 4.47 -2.39
C GLU A 55 1.07 4.11 -0.98
N ILE A 56 1.37 5.11 -0.15
CA ILE A 56 1.80 4.89 1.24
C ILE A 56 0.66 4.35 2.11
N ASN A 57 -0.59 4.81 1.91
CA ASN A 57 -1.75 4.27 2.61
C ASN A 57 -1.94 2.78 2.30
N GLN A 58 -1.93 2.41 1.01
CA GLN A 58 -2.08 1.03 0.57
C GLN A 58 -0.94 0.13 1.10
N ALA A 59 0.29 0.65 1.12
CA ALA A 59 1.42 -0.06 1.66
C ALA A 59 1.33 -0.25 3.18
N ARG A 60 0.82 0.75 3.92
CA ARG A 60 0.52 0.65 5.35
C ARG A 60 -0.53 -0.43 5.60
N ASP A 61 -1.65 -0.39 4.90
CA ASP A 61 -2.75 -1.34 5.09
C ASP A 61 -2.30 -2.77 4.79
N ALA A 62 -1.50 -2.95 3.75
CA ALA A 62 -0.92 -4.24 3.41
C ALA A 62 0.08 -4.74 4.48
N ALA A 63 0.88 -3.85 5.06
CA ALA A 63 1.82 -4.18 6.12
C ALA A 63 1.09 -4.51 7.42
N GLU A 64 0.09 -3.74 7.80
CA GLU A 64 -0.72 -3.92 8.99
C GLU A 64 -1.46 -5.26 8.98
N GLN A 65 -1.94 -5.70 7.80
CA GLN A 65 -2.64 -6.98 7.61
C GLN A 65 -1.69 -8.14 7.25
N GLY A 66 -0.40 -7.90 7.17
CA GLY A 66 0.60 -8.87 6.72
C GLY A 66 1.05 -9.89 7.76
N GLY A 67 0.54 -9.80 8.97
CA GLY A 67 0.95 -10.59 10.13
C GLY A 67 1.99 -9.89 10.99
N PHE A 68 2.11 -10.32 12.23
CA PHE A 68 3.06 -9.79 13.22
C PHE A 68 3.72 -10.90 14.02
N GLU A 69 4.89 -10.62 14.55
CA GLU A 69 5.65 -11.58 15.35
C GLU A 69 5.29 -11.46 16.83
N TYR A 70 5.04 -12.62 17.47
CA TYR A 70 4.92 -12.75 18.93
C TYR A 70 5.41 -14.14 19.36
N MET A 71 6.20 -14.20 20.41
CA MET A 71 6.79 -15.44 20.95
C MET A 71 7.50 -16.30 19.89
N GLY A 72 8.19 -15.67 18.92
CA GLY A 72 8.91 -16.36 17.85
C GLY A 72 8.01 -17.00 16.78
N LYS A 73 6.72 -16.68 16.75
CA LYS A 73 5.74 -17.11 15.75
C LYS A 73 5.13 -15.91 15.05
N ILE A 74 4.66 -16.12 13.81
CA ILE A 74 3.92 -15.09 13.06
C ILE A 74 2.44 -15.37 13.20
N PHE A 75 1.71 -14.37 13.65
CA PHE A 75 0.27 -14.37 13.80
C PHE A 75 -0.37 -13.56 12.68
N ASP A 76 -1.53 -14.01 12.20
CA ASP A 76 -2.31 -13.24 11.22
C ASP A 76 -2.87 -11.96 11.85
N SER A 77 -2.85 -10.87 11.09
CA SER A 77 -3.36 -9.55 11.49
C SER A 77 -4.40 -8.97 10.53
N ASP A 78 -5.02 -9.82 9.72
CA ASP A 78 -6.20 -9.42 8.97
C ASP A 78 -7.39 -9.08 9.92
N PRO A 79 -8.42 -8.34 9.45
CA PRO A 79 -9.51 -7.88 10.32
C PRO A 79 -10.24 -9.00 11.08
N ILE A 80 -10.37 -10.18 10.46
CA ILE A 80 -11.04 -11.34 11.10
C ILE A 80 -10.14 -11.90 12.21
N SER A 81 -8.86 -12.05 11.93
CA SER A 81 -7.88 -12.52 12.91
C SER A 81 -7.73 -11.56 14.09
N CYS A 82 -7.70 -10.24 13.84
CA CYS A 82 -7.70 -9.23 14.89
C CYS A 82 -8.95 -9.33 15.81
N GLN A 83 -10.12 -9.52 15.22
CA GLN A 83 -11.35 -9.71 15.96
C GLN A 83 -11.31 -10.99 16.80
N ARG A 84 -10.82 -12.11 16.25
CA ARG A 84 -10.66 -13.38 16.97
C ARG A 84 -9.71 -13.25 18.14
N ILE A 85 -8.54 -12.62 17.95
CA ILE A 85 -7.57 -12.36 19.01
C ILE A 85 -8.22 -11.61 20.15
N SER A 86 -8.95 -10.53 19.86
CA SER A 86 -9.62 -9.69 20.86
C SER A 86 -10.72 -10.47 21.62
N MET A 87 -11.55 -11.24 20.91
CA MET A 87 -12.61 -12.05 21.51
C MET A 87 -12.04 -13.13 22.43
N VAL A 88 -11.02 -13.84 21.95
CA VAL A 88 -10.42 -14.94 22.71
C VAL A 88 -9.70 -14.41 23.94
N ALA A 89 -8.96 -13.30 23.83
CA ALA A 89 -8.31 -12.67 24.97
C ALA A 89 -9.32 -12.26 26.07
N GLN A 90 -10.48 -11.70 25.67
CA GLN A 90 -11.55 -11.34 26.61
C GLN A 90 -12.17 -12.59 27.28
N ALA A 91 -12.43 -13.64 26.53
CA ALA A 91 -13.00 -14.88 27.08
C ALA A 91 -12.02 -15.57 28.04
N MET A 92 -10.75 -15.62 27.69
CA MET A 92 -9.70 -16.25 28.51
C MET A 92 -9.38 -15.47 29.78
N ALA A 93 -9.61 -14.16 29.81
CA ALA A 93 -9.51 -13.36 31.04
C ALA A 93 -10.52 -13.76 32.12
N LEU A 94 -11.61 -14.45 31.74
CA LEU A 94 -12.65 -14.98 32.65
C LEU A 94 -12.49 -16.48 32.91
N ALA A 95 -11.55 -17.14 32.26
CA ALA A 95 -11.33 -18.58 32.39
C ALA A 95 -10.61 -18.93 33.71
N PRO A 96 -10.77 -20.16 34.22
CA PRO A 96 -10.01 -20.63 35.38
C PRO A 96 -8.50 -20.55 35.17
N GLU A 97 -7.77 -20.31 36.25
CA GLU A 97 -6.31 -20.28 36.21
C GLU A 97 -5.73 -21.58 35.62
N GLY A 98 -4.70 -21.49 34.79
CA GLY A 98 -4.08 -22.61 34.11
C GLY A 98 -4.80 -23.05 32.82
N THR A 99 -5.92 -22.41 32.45
CA THR A 99 -6.57 -22.69 31.17
C THR A 99 -5.68 -22.21 30.03
N THR A 100 -5.53 -23.05 28.99
CA THR A 100 -4.85 -22.70 27.74
C THR A 100 -5.77 -22.87 26.55
N ILE A 101 -5.45 -22.17 25.46
CA ILE A 101 -6.11 -22.33 24.17
C ILE A 101 -5.06 -22.58 23.09
N THR A 102 -5.29 -23.57 22.24
CA THR A 102 -4.44 -23.84 21.09
C THR A 102 -4.74 -22.84 19.95
N TRP A 103 -3.73 -22.08 19.55
CA TRP A 103 -3.82 -21.10 18.45
C TRP A 103 -3.05 -21.59 17.22
N THR A 104 -3.64 -21.41 16.04
CA THR A 104 -2.98 -21.68 14.76
C THR A 104 -2.31 -20.41 14.24
N CYS A 105 -1.00 -20.48 14.00
CA CYS A 105 -0.17 -19.41 13.47
C CYS A 105 -0.27 -19.32 11.93
N GLN A 106 0.31 -18.27 11.34
CA GLN A 106 0.28 -18.02 9.90
C GLN A 106 0.93 -19.16 9.06
N ASP A 107 1.91 -19.87 9.62
CA ASP A 107 2.59 -21.02 9.01
C ASP A 107 1.82 -22.35 9.21
N ASN A 108 0.62 -22.31 9.75
CA ASN A 108 -0.21 -23.44 10.17
C ASN A 108 0.39 -24.27 11.34
N SER A 109 1.46 -23.82 11.97
CA SER A 109 1.89 -24.40 13.24
C SER A 109 0.95 -23.96 14.36
N THR A 110 0.95 -24.69 15.47
CA THR A 110 0.12 -24.35 16.62
C THR A 110 0.97 -23.95 17.82
N ILE A 111 0.39 -23.14 18.71
CA ILE A 111 0.96 -22.76 20.00
C ILE A 111 -0.17 -22.72 21.02
N ASP A 112 0.09 -23.22 22.24
CA ASP A 112 -0.84 -23.11 23.35
C ASP A 112 -0.57 -21.79 24.08
N LEU A 113 -1.61 -21.02 24.31
CA LEU A 113 -1.56 -19.69 24.92
C LEU A 113 -2.40 -19.66 26.19
N THR A 114 -1.81 -19.18 27.25
CA THR A 114 -2.48 -18.81 28.51
C THR A 114 -3.22 -17.49 28.38
N ALA A 115 -4.07 -17.15 29.34
CA ALA A 115 -4.73 -15.84 29.41
C ALA A 115 -3.71 -14.68 29.38
N GLN A 116 -2.61 -14.81 30.08
CA GLN A 116 -1.57 -13.77 30.15
C GLN A 116 -0.83 -13.60 28.80
N GLU A 117 -0.52 -14.68 28.12
CA GLU A 117 0.12 -14.65 26.81
C GLU A 117 -0.82 -14.07 25.74
N LEU A 118 -2.12 -14.32 25.84
CA LEU A 118 -3.13 -13.67 24.98
C LEU A 118 -3.21 -12.14 25.21
N VAL A 119 -3.09 -11.66 26.45
CA VAL A 119 -2.95 -10.23 26.71
C VAL A 119 -1.69 -9.68 26.03
N GLY A 120 -0.56 -10.38 26.16
CA GLY A 120 0.67 -10.04 25.46
C GLY A 120 0.51 -10.02 23.93
N LEU A 121 -0.23 -10.97 23.38
CA LEU A 121 -0.54 -11.03 21.95
C LEU A 121 -1.35 -9.81 21.48
N VAL A 122 -2.36 -9.37 22.26
CA VAL A 122 -3.14 -8.15 21.98
C VAL A 122 -2.24 -6.90 22.01
N VAL A 123 -1.33 -6.82 22.99
CA VAL A 123 -0.35 -5.71 23.07
C VAL A 123 0.58 -5.72 21.86
N ALA A 124 1.10 -6.89 21.47
CA ALA A 124 1.97 -7.01 20.30
C ALA A 124 1.24 -6.62 18.99
N LEU A 125 -0.01 -7.01 18.82
CA LEU A 125 -0.86 -6.60 17.71
C LEU A 125 -1.04 -5.07 17.68
N ALA A 126 -1.37 -4.45 18.82
CA ALA A 126 -1.53 -3.00 18.91
C ALA A 126 -0.23 -2.25 18.59
N GLN A 127 0.93 -2.75 19.06
CA GLN A 127 2.24 -2.19 18.74
C GLN A 127 2.57 -2.31 17.26
N HIS A 128 2.25 -3.45 16.63
CA HIS A 128 2.44 -3.66 15.20
C HIS A 128 1.64 -2.63 14.38
N SER A 129 0.34 -2.49 14.67
CA SER A 129 -0.54 -1.51 14.02
C SER A 129 0.02 -0.08 14.20
N ASN A 130 0.34 0.32 15.44
CA ASN A 130 0.90 1.64 15.71
C ASN A 130 2.20 1.91 14.94
N THR A 131 3.10 0.94 14.87
CA THR A 131 4.36 1.05 14.11
C THR A 131 4.10 1.29 12.62
N CYS A 132 3.11 0.61 12.03
CA CYS A 132 2.70 0.82 10.65
C CYS A 132 2.18 2.25 10.43
N HIS A 133 1.34 2.75 11.34
CA HIS A 133 0.80 4.11 11.28
C HIS A 133 1.86 5.21 11.48
N GLU A 134 2.77 5.05 12.43
CA GLU A 134 3.88 5.98 12.66
C GLU A 134 4.78 6.08 11.44
N LYS A 135 5.12 4.94 10.82
CA LYS A 135 5.90 4.92 9.58
C LYS A 135 5.18 5.63 8.44
N ALA A 136 3.88 5.38 8.24
CA ALA A 136 3.09 6.06 7.23
C ALA A 136 3.08 7.58 7.45
N THR A 137 2.92 8.03 8.69
CA THR A 137 2.92 9.44 9.07
C THR A 137 4.26 10.09 8.75
N ALA A 138 5.37 9.45 9.09
CA ALA A 138 6.71 9.96 8.77
C ALA A 138 6.97 10.05 7.26
N LEU A 139 6.52 9.05 6.48
CA LEU A 139 6.66 9.08 5.02
C LEU A 139 5.78 10.17 4.38
N LYS A 140 4.55 10.37 4.88
CA LYS A 140 3.67 11.45 4.42
C LYS A 140 4.25 12.84 4.70
N ALA A 141 4.91 13.05 5.84
CA ALA A 141 5.61 14.30 6.11
C ALA A 141 6.71 14.56 5.06
N LYS A 142 7.51 13.55 4.71
CA LYS A 142 8.51 13.66 3.62
C LYS A 142 7.88 13.98 2.26
N ILE A 143 6.68 13.45 1.96
CA ILE A 143 5.94 13.75 0.73
C ILE A 143 5.56 15.24 0.69
N GLU A 144 5.11 15.82 1.80
CA GLU A 144 4.76 17.26 1.85
C GLU A 144 5.98 18.15 1.62
N GLU A 145 7.14 17.76 2.13
CA GLU A 145 8.40 18.51 1.96
C GLU A 145 8.99 18.40 0.56
N ALA A 146 8.65 17.38 -0.22
CA ALA A 146 9.19 17.14 -1.55
C ALA A 146 8.84 18.29 -2.53
N LYS A 147 9.84 18.73 -3.29
CA LYS A 147 9.74 19.86 -4.24
C LYS A 147 9.79 19.42 -5.70
N SER A 148 10.04 18.13 -5.96
CA SER A 148 10.12 17.57 -7.30
C SER A 148 9.60 16.13 -7.35
N GLU A 149 9.24 15.67 -8.55
CA GLU A 149 8.89 14.27 -8.81
C GLU A 149 10.05 13.32 -8.47
N GLU A 150 11.27 13.73 -8.69
CA GLU A 150 12.46 12.92 -8.38
C GLU A 150 12.60 12.69 -6.87
N GLU A 151 12.28 13.69 -6.05
CA GLU A 151 12.26 13.57 -4.60
C GLU A 151 11.12 12.65 -4.14
N LEU A 152 9.93 12.77 -4.73
CA LEU A 152 8.79 11.89 -4.45
C LEU A 152 9.10 10.43 -4.77
N ASN A 153 9.79 10.17 -5.89
CA ASN A 153 10.13 8.82 -6.32
C ASN A 153 11.14 8.10 -5.39
N LYS A 154 11.86 8.84 -4.55
CA LYS A 154 12.75 8.28 -3.52
C LYS A 154 12.00 7.84 -2.26
N ILE A 155 10.78 8.33 -2.04
CA ILE A 155 9.98 8.01 -0.86
C ILE A 155 9.25 6.69 -1.10
N ASN A 156 9.63 5.64 -0.38
CA ASN A 156 9.06 4.31 -0.54
C ASN A 156 8.81 3.66 0.81
N TRP A 157 7.79 2.80 0.90
CA TRP A 157 7.48 2.04 2.11
C TRP A 157 8.63 1.11 2.53
N CYS A 158 9.22 0.41 1.58
CA CYS A 158 10.40 -0.43 1.79
C CYS A 158 11.63 0.29 1.25
N GLU A 159 12.45 0.88 2.12
CA GLU A 159 13.78 1.33 1.75
C GLU A 159 14.66 0.10 1.48
N LYS A 160 15.41 0.12 0.36
CA LYS A 160 16.23 -1.02 -0.11
C LYS A 160 17.30 -1.49 0.90
N ASN A 161 17.51 -0.76 2.01
CA ASN A 161 18.61 -0.97 2.97
C ASN A 161 18.17 -1.11 4.44
N GLN A 162 16.89 -1.16 4.76
CA GLN A 162 16.47 -1.45 6.13
C GLN A 162 16.15 -2.94 6.27
N ILE A 163 16.84 -3.62 7.18
CA ILE A 163 16.47 -4.93 7.71
C ILE A 163 15.23 -4.69 8.59
N ILE A 164 14.07 -4.59 7.96
CA ILE A 164 12.77 -4.55 8.65
C ILE A 164 12.31 -6.01 8.77
N PRO A 165 11.68 -6.41 9.89
CA PRO A 165 11.10 -7.74 10.02
C PRO A 165 10.26 -8.08 8.78
N ILE A 166 10.40 -9.30 8.29
CA ILE A 166 9.89 -9.81 7.00
C ILE A 166 8.38 -9.53 6.79
N ALA A 167 7.62 -9.32 7.88
CA ALA A 167 6.20 -9.00 7.85
C ALA A 167 5.85 -7.67 7.14
N CYS A 168 6.68 -6.63 7.28
CA CYS A 168 6.36 -5.29 6.74
C CYS A 168 6.61 -5.09 5.23
N CYS A 169 7.21 -6.07 4.53
CA CYS A 169 7.58 -5.96 3.11
C CYS A 169 6.98 -7.05 2.21
N ARG A 170 6.08 -7.89 2.71
CA ARG A 170 5.42 -8.91 1.87
C ARG A 170 4.47 -8.24 0.88
N LYS A 171 4.64 -8.54 -0.41
CA LYS A 171 3.68 -8.20 -1.45
C LYS A 171 2.37 -8.95 -1.17
N PRO A 172 1.19 -8.32 -1.38
CA PRO A 172 -0.08 -9.03 -1.28
C PRO A 172 -0.04 -10.24 -2.22
N LYS A 173 -0.47 -11.40 -1.73
CA LYS A 173 -0.70 -12.58 -2.58
C LYS A 173 -1.78 -12.21 -3.59
N LYS A 174 -1.50 -12.41 -4.87
CA LYS A 174 -2.47 -12.28 -5.97
C LYS A 174 -3.56 -13.31 -5.83
#